data_589f26cfa38eab9f655f4e539a4b2512
#
_entry.id   589f26cfa38eab9f655f4e539a4b2512
#
_cell.length_a   1.000
_cell.length_b   1.000
_cell.length_c   1.000
_cell.angle_alpha   90.00
_cell.angle_beta   90.00
_cell.angle_gamma   90.00
#
_symmetry.space_group_name_H-M   'P 1'
#
loop_
_entity.id
_entity.type
_entity.pdbx_description
1 polymer ?
#
loop_
_entity_poly.entity_id
_entity_poly.type
_entity_poly.pdbx_seq_one_letter_code
_entity_poly.pdbx_strand_id
1 'polypeptide(L)'
;PLLDLAQRQHDNWIPMAAIEEIANRLEMAEIRVLEVATFYTMFNLKPVGKYFLQACTTTPCWLRGSDEMMRCIKDRYNIVSGQTSACGRVSLLEVECLGACVNAPILQVNDDFYEDLNYETTGALLDSLEADDPLPAGSVIGRSGSEASGGGTTLVAVKTGKKSKNTLKKRGAAHA
;
A
#
# COMPACT_ATOMS: atom_id res chain seq x y z
N PRO A 1 2.21 13.48 14.93
CA PRO A 1 0.80 13.09 15.24
C PRO A 1 -0.21 14.17 14.94
N LEU A 2 0.00 15.46 15.41
CA LEU A 2 -0.97 16.54 15.20
C LEU A 2 -1.14 16.89 13.72
N LEU A 3 -0.06 16.90 12.92
CA LEU A 3 -0.15 17.11 11.47
C LEU A 3 -0.96 16.00 10.79
N ASP A 4 -0.77 14.74 11.18
CA ASP A 4 -1.53 13.61 10.64
C ASP A 4 -3.02 13.74 10.99
N LEU A 5 -3.34 14.08 12.24
CA LEU A 5 -4.73 14.32 12.65
C LEU A 5 -5.37 15.49 11.89
N ALA A 6 -4.63 16.60 11.72
CA ALA A 6 -5.11 17.74 10.97
C ALA A 6 -5.37 17.39 9.50
N GLN A 7 -4.45 16.64 8.87
CA GLN A 7 -4.60 16.17 7.50
C GLN A 7 -5.84 15.30 7.32
N ARG A 8 -6.06 14.33 8.23
CA ARG A 8 -7.24 13.45 8.20
C ARG A 8 -8.56 14.18 8.42
N GLN A 9 -8.54 15.26 9.21
CA GLN A 9 -9.74 16.09 9.45
C GLN A 9 -10.07 17.04 8.29
N HIS A 10 -9.12 17.28 7.39
CA HIS A 10 -9.25 18.28 6.34
C HIS A 10 -8.99 17.68 4.95
N ASP A 11 -9.81 16.73 4.54
CA ASP A 11 -9.82 16.14 3.21
C ASP A 11 -8.41 15.72 2.71
N ASN A 12 -7.62 15.13 3.61
CA ASN A 12 -6.28 14.59 3.36
C ASN A 12 -5.22 15.63 2.94
N TRP A 13 -5.38 16.91 3.35
CA TRP A 13 -4.34 17.94 3.19
C TRP A 13 -4.31 18.93 4.37
N ILE A 14 -3.23 19.69 4.51
CA ILE A 14 -2.97 20.56 5.65
C ILE A 14 -2.95 22.03 5.18
N PRO A 15 -3.97 22.84 5.48
CA PRO A 15 -3.96 24.28 5.20
C PRO A 15 -3.01 25.02 6.15
N MET A 16 -2.54 26.21 5.75
CA MET A 16 -1.67 27.05 6.59
C MET A 16 -2.31 27.39 7.95
N ALA A 17 -3.62 27.61 8.00
CA ALA A 17 -4.33 27.82 9.26
C ALA A 17 -4.18 26.66 10.27
N ALA A 18 -4.06 25.41 9.77
CA ALA A 18 -3.79 24.27 10.64
C ALA A 18 -2.34 24.27 11.15
N ILE A 19 -1.39 24.73 10.34
CA ILE A 19 0.02 24.93 10.77
C ILE A 19 0.10 25.95 11.91
N GLU A 20 -0.56 27.11 11.73
CA GLU A 20 -0.64 28.18 12.73
C GLU A 20 -1.27 27.70 14.04
N GLU A 21 -2.40 26.98 13.97
CA GLU A 21 -3.09 26.43 15.14
C GLU A 21 -2.24 25.40 15.89
N ILE A 22 -1.56 24.51 15.15
CA ILE A 22 -0.64 23.51 15.75
C ILE A 22 0.52 24.21 16.44
N ALA A 23 1.10 25.23 15.80
CA ALA A 23 2.19 26.02 16.38
C ALA A 23 1.80 26.69 17.68
N ASN A 24 0.62 27.31 17.71
CA ASN A 24 0.07 27.95 18.91
C ASN A 24 -0.17 26.94 20.04
N ARG A 25 -0.75 25.76 19.74
CA ARG A 25 -0.98 24.70 20.76
C ARG A 25 0.28 24.10 21.33
N LEU A 26 1.36 24.06 20.54
CA LEU A 26 2.65 23.52 20.95
C LEU A 26 3.61 24.58 21.49
N GLU A 27 3.17 25.84 21.55
CA GLU A 27 3.98 26.98 21.97
C GLU A 27 5.31 27.09 21.21
N MET A 28 5.26 26.88 19.91
CA MET A 28 6.42 26.91 19.02
C MET A 28 6.23 27.86 17.83
N ALA A 29 7.33 28.26 17.19
CA ALA A 29 7.26 29.07 15.98
C ALA A 29 6.62 28.24 14.83
N GLU A 30 5.75 28.86 14.02
CA GLU A 30 5.09 28.25 12.86
C GLU A 30 6.06 27.58 11.88
N ILE A 31 7.24 28.21 11.69
CA ILE A 31 8.28 27.67 10.80
C ILE A 31 8.70 26.25 11.23
N ARG A 32 8.71 25.94 12.54
CA ARG A 32 9.08 24.62 13.03
C ARG A 32 8.05 23.55 12.67
N VAL A 33 6.78 23.89 12.67
CA VAL A 33 5.71 23.00 12.22
C VAL A 33 5.78 22.83 10.70
N LEU A 34 6.03 23.94 9.98
CA LEU A 34 6.16 23.93 8.52
C LEU A 34 7.37 23.13 8.06
N GLU A 35 8.51 23.22 8.75
CA GLU A 35 9.70 22.38 8.49
C GLU A 35 9.35 20.88 8.48
N VAL A 36 8.58 20.42 9.46
CA VAL A 36 8.15 19.02 9.53
C VAL A 36 7.20 18.68 8.39
N ALA A 37 6.22 19.55 8.15
CA ALA A 37 5.20 19.32 7.12
C ALA A 37 5.79 19.32 5.70
N THR A 38 6.85 20.09 5.45
CA THR A 38 7.53 20.13 4.14
C THR A 38 8.59 19.05 4.00
N PHE A 39 9.20 18.60 5.09
CA PHE A 39 10.23 17.56 5.06
C PHE A 39 9.63 16.16 4.80
N TYR A 40 8.53 15.83 5.46
CA TYR A 40 7.90 14.52 5.34
C TYR A 40 6.87 14.52 4.21
N THR A 41 7.16 13.82 3.13
CA THR A 41 6.33 13.76 1.91
C THR A 41 4.95 13.12 2.09
N MET A 42 4.68 12.51 3.25
CA MET A 42 3.35 12.02 3.62
C MET A 42 2.35 13.14 3.93
N PHE A 43 2.82 14.37 4.14
CA PHE A 43 1.96 15.52 4.39
C PHE A 43 1.69 16.30 3.11
N ASN A 44 0.40 16.46 2.81
CA ASN A 44 -0.07 17.19 1.64
C ASN A 44 -0.33 18.64 2.02
N LEU A 45 0.42 19.59 1.45
CA LEU A 45 0.24 21.04 1.68
C LEU A 45 -0.66 21.70 0.63
N LYS A 46 -1.25 20.92 -0.25
CA LYS A 46 -2.20 21.33 -1.28
C LYS A 46 -3.36 20.35 -1.29
N PRO A 47 -4.56 20.82 -1.70
CA PRO A 47 -5.71 19.93 -1.87
C PRO A 47 -5.37 18.73 -2.77
N VAL A 48 -5.78 17.55 -2.35
CA VAL A 48 -5.68 16.31 -3.10
C VAL A 48 -7.08 15.75 -3.36
N GLY A 49 -7.20 14.82 -4.32
CA GLY A 49 -8.45 14.14 -4.59
C GLY A 49 -8.86 13.18 -3.46
N LYS A 50 -10.11 12.72 -3.49
CA LYS A 50 -10.64 11.71 -2.58
C LYS A 50 -9.73 10.48 -2.51
N TYR A 51 -9.18 10.07 -3.65
CA TYR A 51 -8.22 8.99 -3.78
C TYR A 51 -6.86 9.56 -4.15
N PHE A 52 -5.93 9.51 -3.20
CA PHE A 52 -4.55 9.93 -3.40
C PHE A 52 -3.71 8.72 -3.73
N LEU A 53 -3.32 8.62 -5.00
CA LEU A 53 -2.51 7.54 -5.56
C LEU A 53 -1.04 7.88 -5.39
N GLN A 54 -0.31 7.07 -4.65
CA GLN A 54 1.14 7.19 -4.46
C GLN A 54 1.81 6.00 -5.12
N ALA A 55 2.40 6.22 -6.29
CA ALA A 55 2.97 5.17 -7.12
C ALA A 55 4.48 5.01 -6.84
N CYS A 56 4.89 3.82 -6.46
CA CYS A 56 6.30 3.48 -6.30
C CYS A 56 6.90 3.12 -7.67
N THR A 57 7.92 3.86 -8.09
CA THR A 57 8.65 3.64 -9.35
C THR A 57 10.14 3.33 -9.13
N THR A 58 10.55 3.10 -7.88
CA THR A 58 11.94 2.74 -7.56
C THR A 58 12.32 1.36 -8.12
N THR A 59 13.60 1.05 -8.14
CA THR A 59 14.19 -0.06 -8.90
C THR A 59 13.40 -1.39 -8.84
N PRO A 60 12.97 -1.93 -7.69
CA PRO A 60 12.22 -3.18 -7.68
C PRO A 60 10.86 -3.06 -8.38
N CYS A 61 10.13 -1.97 -8.16
CA CYS A 61 8.85 -1.72 -8.81
C CYS A 61 9.03 -1.50 -10.32
N TRP A 62 10.05 -0.75 -10.73
CA TRP A 62 10.39 -0.53 -12.13
C TRP A 62 10.72 -1.86 -12.84
N LEU A 63 11.60 -2.69 -12.26
CA LEU A 63 11.94 -4.01 -12.81
C LEU A 63 10.73 -4.95 -12.92
N ARG A 64 9.72 -4.74 -12.09
CA ARG A 64 8.48 -5.52 -12.07
C ARG A 64 7.36 -4.89 -12.91
N GLY A 65 7.61 -3.77 -13.57
CA GLY A 65 6.69 -3.16 -14.53
C GLY A 65 5.82 -2.05 -13.97
N SER A 66 6.32 -1.22 -13.03
CA SER A 66 5.58 -0.03 -12.56
C SER A 66 5.25 0.95 -13.68
N ASP A 67 6.01 0.94 -14.79
CA ASP A 67 5.72 1.75 -15.98
C ASP A 67 4.35 1.41 -16.57
N GLU A 68 3.93 0.14 -16.54
CA GLU A 68 2.62 -0.31 -17.00
C GLU A 68 1.50 0.22 -16.09
N MET A 69 1.72 0.21 -14.78
CA MET A 69 0.81 0.80 -13.80
C MET A 69 0.66 2.31 -14.04
N MET A 70 1.79 3.03 -14.18
CA MET A 70 1.80 4.47 -14.46
C MET A 70 1.13 4.80 -15.79
N ARG A 71 1.36 3.97 -16.83
CA ARG A 71 0.69 4.11 -18.13
C ARG A 71 -0.82 3.98 -17.99
N CYS A 72 -1.30 2.97 -17.26
CA CYS A 72 -2.74 2.78 -17.03
C CYS A 72 -3.39 4.01 -16.37
N ILE A 73 -2.76 4.56 -15.34
CA ILE A 73 -3.25 5.76 -14.65
C ILE A 73 -3.30 6.97 -15.60
N LYS A 74 -2.23 7.14 -16.40
CA LYS A 74 -2.17 8.21 -17.40
C LYS A 74 -3.22 8.06 -18.49
N ASP A 75 -3.39 6.86 -19.02
CA ASP A 75 -4.39 6.58 -20.08
C ASP A 75 -5.82 6.84 -19.56
N ARG A 76 -6.08 6.54 -18.29
CA ARG A 76 -7.41 6.70 -17.67
C ARG A 76 -7.75 8.15 -17.33
N TYR A 77 -6.84 8.85 -16.68
CA TYR A 77 -7.11 10.18 -16.09
C TYR A 77 -6.42 11.32 -16.82
N ASN A 78 -5.52 11.03 -17.75
CA ASN A 78 -4.67 12.01 -18.43
C ASN A 78 -3.91 12.92 -17.46
N ILE A 79 -3.39 12.34 -16.36
CA ILE A 79 -2.59 13.04 -15.35
C ILE A 79 -1.18 12.46 -15.27
N VAL A 80 -0.26 13.29 -14.77
CA VAL A 80 1.10 12.89 -14.42
C VAL A 80 1.34 13.18 -12.93
N SER A 81 2.49 12.73 -12.42
CA SER A 81 2.87 12.96 -11.01
C SER A 81 2.70 14.42 -10.60
N GLY A 82 2.10 14.64 -9.44
CA GLY A 82 1.78 15.94 -8.87
C GLY A 82 0.48 16.58 -9.37
N GLN A 83 -0.30 15.86 -10.19
CA GLN A 83 -1.56 16.36 -10.73
C GLN A 83 -2.77 15.66 -10.14
N THR A 84 -3.91 16.37 -10.21
CA THR A 84 -5.23 15.87 -9.87
C THR A 84 -6.07 15.76 -11.15
N SER A 85 -6.88 14.71 -11.24
CA SER A 85 -7.80 14.48 -12.35
C SER A 85 -8.79 15.63 -12.53
N ALA A 86 -9.29 15.83 -13.75
CA ALA A 86 -10.24 16.91 -14.06
C ALA A 86 -11.52 16.87 -13.21
N CYS A 87 -11.95 15.68 -12.78
CA CYS A 87 -13.09 15.50 -11.88
C CYS A 87 -12.76 15.76 -10.40
N GLY A 88 -11.49 16.02 -10.05
CA GLY A 88 -11.06 16.27 -8.68
C GLY A 88 -11.01 15.03 -7.76
N ARG A 89 -11.33 13.83 -8.27
CA ARG A 89 -11.45 12.63 -7.44
C ARG A 89 -10.11 11.94 -7.17
N VAL A 90 -9.20 11.97 -8.13
CA VAL A 90 -7.95 11.23 -8.09
C VAL A 90 -6.78 12.18 -8.20
N SER A 91 -5.83 12.07 -7.30
CA SER A 91 -4.52 12.73 -7.38
C SER A 91 -3.43 11.69 -7.50
N LEU A 92 -2.40 11.96 -8.31
CA LEU A 92 -1.27 11.06 -8.52
C LEU A 92 0.02 11.71 -8.02
N LEU A 93 0.79 10.96 -7.25
CA LEU A 93 2.16 11.31 -6.88
C LEU A 93 3.06 10.10 -7.11
N GLU A 94 4.15 10.30 -7.81
CA GLU A 94 5.26 9.36 -7.85
C GLU A 94 6.08 9.51 -6.57
N VAL A 95 6.29 8.41 -5.86
CA VAL A 95 6.95 8.41 -4.55
C VAL A 95 8.15 7.47 -4.55
N GLU A 96 9.02 7.66 -3.55
CA GLU A 96 10.11 6.74 -3.26
C GLU A 96 9.59 5.39 -2.76
N CYS A 97 10.50 4.48 -2.43
CA CYS A 97 10.18 3.12 -2.04
C CYS A 97 9.21 3.05 -0.84
N LEU A 98 8.06 2.41 -1.04
CA LEU A 98 7.03 2.19 -0.02
C LEU A 98 7.33 1.00 0.90
N GLY A 99 8.46 0.29 0.69
CA GLY A 99 8.91 -0.78 1.57
C GLY A 99 8.33 -2.18 1.30
N ALA A 100 7.37 -2.32 0.38
CA ALA A 100 6.73 -3.60 0.04
C ALA A 100 7.34 -4.26 -1.23
N CYS A 101 8.64 -4.10 -1.47
CA CYS A 101 9.32 -4.47 -2.71
C CYS A 101 9.17 -5.94 -3.13
N VAL A 102 8.92 -6.85 -2.19
CA VAL A 102 8.73 -8.28 -2.49
C VAL A 102 7.48 -8.55 -3.30
N ASN A 103 6.47 -7.69 -3.19
CA ASN A 103 5.21 -7.79 -3.92
C ASN A 103 5.05 -6.64 -4.95
N ALA A 104 6.17 -6.14 -5.45
CA ALA A 104 6.18 -5.09 -6.47
C ALA A 104 5.46 -5.52 -7.77
N PRO A 105 4.85 -4.58 -8.55
CA PRO A 105 4.74 -3.15 -8.29
C PRO A 105 3.69 -2.77 -7.24
N ILE A 106 3.89 -1.61 -6.60
CA ILE A 106 3.09 -1.14 -5.47
C ILE A 106 2.45 0.21 -5.80
N LEU A 107 1.17 0.30 -5.51
CA LEU A 107 0.42 1.55 -5.48
C LEU A 107 -0.21 1.71 -4.09
N GLN A 108 0.08 2.80 -3.42
CA GLN A 108 -0.66 3.16 -2.21
C GLN A 108 -1.83 4.06 -2.60
N VAL A 109 -3.01 3.74 -2.15
CA VAL A 109 -4.22 4.55 -2.29
C VAL A 109 -4.66 4.97 -0.90
N ASN A 110 -4.48 6.24 -0.58
CA ASN A 110 -4.66 6.76 0.78
C ASN A 110 -3.79 5.98 1.80
N ASP A 111 -4.40 5.16 2.64
CA ASP A 111 -3.69 4.35 3.66
C ASP A 111 -3.43 2.90 3.21
N ASP A 112 -4.03 2.45 2.11
CA ASP A 112 -4.03 1.06 1.67
C ASP A 112 -2.99 0.78 0.59
N PHE A 113 -2.27 -0.34 0.72
CA PHE A 113 -1.36 -0.83 -0.31
C PHE A 113 -2.05 -1.82 -1.22
N TYR A 114 -1.84 -1.64 -2.53
CA TYR A 114 -2.19 -2.58 -3.58
C TYR A 114 -0.92 -3.06 -4.25
N GLU A 115 -0.74 -4.36 -4.29
CA GLU A 115 0.53 -5.02 -4.59
C GLU A 115 0.39 -5.97 -5.77
N ASP A 116 1.53 -6.34 -6.39
CA ASP A 116 1.56 -7.23 -7.57
C ASP A 116 0.78 -6.68 -8.78
N LEU A 117 0.77 -5.36 -8.94
CA LEU A 117 -0.01 -4.69 -9.97
C LEU A 117 0.59 -4.86 -11.37
N ASN A 118 -0.28 -4.87 -12.38
CA ASN A 118 0.04 -4.73 -13.79
C ASN A 118 -0.97 -3.76 -14.43
N TYR A 119 -0.91 -3.55 -15.74
CA TYR A 119 -1.83 -2.64 -16.43
C TYR A 119 -3.30 -3.00 -16.18
N GLU A 120 -3.67 -4.27 -16.34
CA GLU A 120 -5.06 -4.76 -16.25
C GLU A 120 -5.59 -4.68 -14.81
N THR A 121 -4.81 -5.15 -13.83
CA THR A 121 -5.19 -5.12 -12.41
C THR A 121 -5.23 -3.69 -11.87
N THR A 122 -4.36 -2.80 -12.36
CA THR A 122 -4.45 -1.37 -12.07
C THR A 122 -5.75 -0.80 -12.62
N GLY A 123 -6.12 -1.13 -13.86
CA GLY A 123 -7.40 -0.70 -14.44
C GLY A 123 -8.60 -1.14 -13.61
N ALA A 124 -8.65 -2.41 -13.19
CA ALA A 124 -9.70 -2.94 -12.32
C ALA A 124 -9.76 -2.21 -10.96
N LEU A 125 -8.60 -1.91 -10.37
CA LEU A 125 -8.53 -1.11 -9.14
C LEU A 125 -9.12 0.29 -9.37
N LEU A 126 -8.73 0.99 -10.45
CA LEU A 126 -9.25 2.31 -10.75
C LEU A 126 -10.77 2.31 -11.00
N ASP A 127 -11.30 1.27 -11.65
CA ASP A 127 -12.75 1.08 -11.81
C ASP A 127 -13.46 0.97 -10.47
N SER A 128 -12.89 0.22 -9.52
CA SER A 128 -13.44 0.05 -8.17
C SER A 128 -13.43 1.36 -7.37
N LEU A 129 -12.38 2.18 -7.53
CA LEU A 129 -12.30 3.51 -6.91
C LEU A 129 -13.34 4.48 -7.49
N GLU A 130 -13.61 4.38 -8.80
CA GLU A 130 -14.67 5.19 -9.43
C GLU A 130 -16.07 4.80 -8.96
N ALA A 131 -16.28 3.51 -8.69
CA ALA A 131 -17.53 2.98 -8.13
C ALA A 131 -17.70 3.27 -6.62
N ASP A 132 -16.70 3.87 -5.96
CA ASP A 132 -16.62 4.05 -4.50
C ASP A 132 -16.70 2.72 -3.70
N ASP A 133 -16.27 1.62 -4.32
CA ASP A 133 -16.19 0.28 -3.73
C ASP A 133 -14.78 -0.30 -3.96
N PRO A 134 -13.77 0.20 -3.22
CA PRO A 134 -12.38 -0.18 -3.44
C PRO A 134 -12.16 -1.68 -3.23
N LEU A 135 -11.33 -2.27 -4.09
CA LEU A 135 -10.91 -3.66 -3.94
C LEU A 135 -10.22 -3.88 -2.57
N PRO A 136 -10.22 -5.12 -2.05
CA PRO A 136 -9.44 -5.45 -0.86
C PRO A 136 -7.96 -5.08 -1.02
N ALA A 137 -7.39 -4.43 0.00
CA ALA A 137 -5.99 -4.08 0.02
C ALA A 137 -5.08 -5.32 0.03
N GLY A 138 -3.85 -5.14 -0.41
CA GLY A 138 -2.83 -6.19 -0.47
C GLY A 138 -2.56 -6.71 -1.88
N SER A 139 -2.06 -7.94 -1.97
CA SER A 139 -1.68 -8.55 -3.24
C SER A 139 -2.89 -8.92 -4.08
N VAL A 140 -2.95 -8.39 -5.32
CA VAL A 140 -4.03 -8.72 -6.28
C VAL A 140 -4.01 -10.17 -6.77
N ILE A 141 -2.91 -10.90 -6.53
CA ILE A 141 -2.80 -12.34 -6.82
C ILE A 141 -2.96 -13.23 -5.57
N GLY A 142 -3.37 -12.64 -4.44
CA GLY A 142 -3.69 -13.36 -3.21
C GLY A 142 -2.50 -13.88 -2.41
N ARG A 143 -1.32 -13.28 -2.56
CA ARG A 143 -0.16 -13.60 -1.71
C ARG A 143 -0.33 -13.00 -0.31
N SER A 144 0.21 -13.69 0.70
CA SER A 144 0.21 -13.22 2.09
C SER A 144 1.61 -12.70 2.45
N GLY A 145 1.75 -11.38 2.65
CA GLY A 145 3.03 -10.75 2.98
C GLY A 145 4.12 -11.09 1.97
N SER A 146 5.30 -11.45 2.44
CA SER A 146 6.47 -11.81 1.61
C SER A 146 6.42 -13.23 1.03
N GLU A 147 5.24 -13.78 0.82
CA GLU A 147 5.08 -15.13 0.29
C GLU A 147 5.57 -15.25 -1.15
N ALA A 148 6.20 -16.37 -1.48
CA ALA A 148 6.57 -16.68 -2.85
C ALA A 148 5.33 -16.80 -3.75
N SER A 149 5.43 -16.41 -5.05
CA SER A 149 4.29 -16.48 -5.99
C SER A 149 3.73 -17.89 -6.19
N GLY A 150 4.50 -18.93 -5.85
CA GLY A 150 4.08 -20.33 -5.84
C GLY A 150 3.41 -20.79 -4.54
N GLY A 151 3.14 -19.88 -3.61
CA GLY A 151 2.62 -20.17 -2.27
C GLY A 151 3.71 -20.28 -1.20
N GLY A 152 3.29 -20.31 0.06
CA GLY A 152 4.18 -20.40 1.22
C GLY A 152 4.97 -21.71 1.24
N THR A 153 6.28 -21.61 1.52
CA THR A 153 7.17 -22.76 1.63
C THR A 153 7.55 -23.05 3.08
N THR A 154 7.28 -22.13 4.00
CA THR A 154 7.58 -22.24 5.43
C THR A 154 6.31 -21.98 6.24
N LEU A 155 6.23 -22.54 7.42
CA LEU A 155 5.09 -22.40 8.34
C LEU A 155 3.73 -22.79 7.73
N VAL A 156 3.74 -23.51 6.61
CA VAL A 156 2.54 -24.12 6.04
C VAL A 156 2.06 -25.24 6.94
N ALA A 157 0.76 -25.33 7.16
CA ALA A 157 0.18 -26.45 7.92
C ALA A 157 0.64 -27.75 7.30
N VAL A 158 1.44 -28.52 8.05
CA VAL A 158 1.83 -29.86 7.63
C VAL A 158 0.55 -30.64 7.48
N LYS A 159 0.18 -31.06 6.26
CA LYS A 159 -0.88 -32.06 6.05
C LYS A 159 -0.44 -33.29 6.83
N THR A 160 -0.98 -33.48 8.03
CA THR A 160 -0.75 -34.67 8.82
C THR A 160 -1.26 -35.85 7.99
N GLY A 161 -0.36 -36.46 7.26
CA GLY A 161 -0.60 -37.72 6.57
C GLY A 161 -1.15 -38.71 7.60
N LYS A 162 -2.11 -39.52 7.20
CA LYS A 162 -2.73 -40.58 8.00
C LYS A 162 -1.71 -41.22 8.92
N LYS A 163 -1.99 -41.25 10.24
CA LYS A 163 -1.23 -42.01 11.23
C LYS A 163 -1.00 -43.41 10.68
N SER A 164 0.23 -43.73 10.34
CA SER A 164 0.66 -45.10 10.13
C SER A 164 0.36 -45.86 11.43
N LYS A 165 -0.53 -46.84 11.36
CA LYS A 165 -0.74 -47.76 12.46
C LYS A 165 0.51 -48.59 12.60
N ASN A 166 1.44 -48.14 13.44
CA ASN A 166 2.56 -48.95 13.86
C ASN A 166 2.03 -50.05 14.77
N THR A 167 1.77 -51.20 14.16
CA THR A 167 1.46 -52.46 14.87
C THR A 167 2.79 -52.92 15.50
N LEU A 168 2.99 -52.57 16.77
CA LEU A 168 4.01 -53.19 17.61
C LEU A 168 3.66 -54.67 17.77
N LYS A 169 4.27 -55.54 16.98
CA LYS A 169 4.34 -56.97 17.24
C LYS A 169 5.01 -57.18 18.60
N LYS A 170 4.24 -57.59 19.60
CA LYS A 170 4.75 -58.14 20.84
C LYS A 170 5.59 -59.39 20.45
N ARG A 171 6.90 -59.32 20.60
CA ARG A 171 7.74 -60.49 20.64
C ARG A 171 7.51 -61.20 21.99
N GLY A 172 6.92 -62.36 21.94
CA GLY A 172 6.81 -63.24 23.09
C GLY A 172 8.19 -63.68 23.54
N ALA A 173 8.46 -63.50 24.84
CA ALA A 173 9.56 -64.17 25.50
C ALA A 173 9.14 -65.58 25.80
N ALA A 174 9.78 -66.54 25.11
CA ALA A 174 9.81 -67.92 25.56
C ALA A 174 11.15 -68.11 26.33
N HIS A 175 11.07 -68.43 27.59
CA HIS A 175 12.14 -69.15 28.29
C HIS A 175 11.46 -70.08 29.32
N ALA A 176 11.73 -71.32 29.08
CA ALA A 176 11.95 -72.49 29.88
C ALA A 176 11.06 -72.73 31.12
#